data_be816a531cf2bbaa492e4ac3e31513ab
#
_entry.id   be816a531cf2bbaa492e4ac3e31513ab
#
_cell.length_a   1.000
_cell.length_b   1.000
_cell.length_c   1.000
_cell.angle_alpha   90.00
_cell.angle_beta   90.00
_cell.angle_gamma   90.00
#
_symmetry.space_group_name_H-M   'P 1'
#
loop_
_entity.id
_entity.type
_entity.pdbx_description
1 polymer ?
#
loop_
_entity_poly.entity_id
_entity_poly.type
_entity_poly.pdbx_seq_one_letter_code
_entity_poly.pdbx_strand_id
1 'polypeptide(L)'
;MGILAGVLTSLIGTAVGLIAGYKGGAVSEVLMRIVDVFLAIPSLAFTIVIASMLPKMTVTSTILVIGALNWMWMARSVRSQTLSESRRDYVDAAKALGMSDMEIMFKEILPNIIPVITANMVMVITQAMLTEASLSFLGIGDPSAISWGKMLSTAFDSGAIIYDCLLYTSRCV
;
A
#
# COMPACT_ATOMS: atom_id res chain seq x y z
N MET A 1 11.39 -1.86 -6.63
CA MET A 1 10.19 -2.67 -6.33
C MET A 1 9.26 -1.96 -5.34
N GLY A 2 9.67 -1.69 -4.11
CA GLY A 2 8.82 -1.11 -3.07
C GLY A 2 8.13 0.21 -3.43
N ILE A 3 8.81 1.12 -4.13
CA ILE A 3 8.21 2.38 -4.58
C ILE A 3 7.04 2.13 -5.54
N LEU A 4 7.21 1.26 -6.53
CA LEU A 4 6.15 0.94 -7.50
C LEU A 4 4.99 0.21 -6.83
N ALA A 5 5.27 -0.71 -5.91
CA ALA A 5 4.25 -1.38 -5.12
C ALA A 5 3.48 -0.37 -4.24
N GLY A 6 4.18 0.56 -3.59
CA GLY A 6 3.57 1.60 -2.76
C GLY A 6 2.71 2.59 -3.58
N VAL A 7 3.14 2.96 -4.78
CA VAL A 7 2.34 3.78 -5.71
C VAL A 7 1.07 3.03 -6.10
N LEU A 8 1.16 1.77 -6.49
CA LEU A 8 0.01 0.95 -6.86
C LEU A 8 -0.98 0.82 -5.68
N THR A 9 -0.47 0.51 -4.49
CA THR A 9 -1.23 0.48 -3.23
C THR A 9 -1.98 1.79 -2.99
N SER A 10 -1.28 2.92 -3.15
CA SER A 10 -1.85 4.25 -2.93
C SER A 10 -2.93 4.60 -3.96
N LEU A 11 -2.75 4.24 -5.22
CA LEU A 11 -3.74 4.46 -6.28
C LEU A 11 -5.02 3.67 -6.01
N ILE A 12 -4.91 2.37 -5.71
CA ILE A 12 -6.07 1.52 -5.40
C ILE A 12 -6.79 2.05 -4.14
N GLY A 13 -6.03 2.30 -3.07
CA GLY A 13 -6.59 2.79 -1.81
C GLY A 13 -7.26 4.15 -1.95
N THR A 14 -6.67 5.07 -2.72
CA THR A 14 -7.26 6.38 -2.99
C THR A 14 -8.57 6.26 -3.78
N ALA A 15 -8.59 5.45 -4.83
CA ALA A 15 -9.81 5.26 -5.62
C ALA A 15 -10.96 4.68 -4.79
N VAL A 16 -10.70 3.61 -4.03
CA VAL A 16 -11.71 2.99 -3.16
C VAL A 16 -12.14 3.93 -2.04
N GLY A 17 -11.19 4.60 -1.39
CA GLY A 17 -11.46 5.55 -0.31
C GLY A 17 -12.28 6.76 -0.76
N LEU A 18 -11.97 7.31 -1.93
CA LEU A 18 -12.68 8.44 -2.53
C LEU A 18 -14.14 8.07 -2.84
N ILE A 19 -14.36 6.93 -3.50
CA ILE A 19 -15.71 6.45 -3.82
C ILE A 19 -16.51 6.17 -2.55
N ALA A 20 -15.92 5.46 -1.58
CA ALA A 20 -16.58 5.13 -0.33
C ALA A 20 -16.90 6.36 0.52
N GLY A 21 -16.00 7.34 0.54
CA GLY A 21 -16.19 8.58 1.30
C GLY A 21 -17.23 9.52 0.71
N TYR A 22 -17.26 9.63 -0.63
CA TYR A 22 -18.19 10.52 -1.32
C TYR A 22 -19.61 9.96 -1.40
N LYS A 23 -19.77 8.71 -1.88
CA LYS A 23 -21.11 8.11 -2.07
C LYS A 23 -21.81 7.82 -0.75
N GLY A 24 -21.08 7.52 0.32
CA GLY A 24 -21.69 7.22 1.60
C GLY A 24 -22.61 6.00 1.58
N GLY A 25 -23.54 5.93 2.54
CA GLY A 25 -24.62 4.92 2.61
C GLY A 25 -24.15 3.47 2.43
N ALA A 26 -24.95 2.66 1.75
CA ALA A 26 -24.69 1.23 1.54
C ALA A 26 -23.39 0.94 0.79
N VAL A 27 -23.01 1.80 -0.19
CA VAL A 27 -21.74 1.63 -0.95
C VAL A 27 -20.54 1.75 -0.02
N SER A 28 -20.52 2.78 0.82
CA SER A 28 -19.47 2.97 1.82
C SER A 28 -19.42 1.82 2.82
N GLU A 29 -20.57 1.35 3.28
CA GLU A 29 -20.66 0.28 4.27
C GLU A 29 -20.13 -1.04 3.70
N VAL A 30 -20.54 -1.43 2.50
CA VAL A 30 -20.05 -2.66 1.85
C VAL A 30 -18.55 -2.59 1.59
N LEU A 31 -18.04 -1.49 1.02
CA LEU A 31 -16.61 -1.34 0.76
C LEU A 31 -15.79 -1.39 2.04
N MET A 32 -16.25 -0.75 3.12
CA MET A 32 -15.54 -0.77 4.38
C MET A 32 -15.65 -2.12 5.10
N ARG A 33 -16.72 -2.87 4.94
CA ARG A 33 -16.80 -4.27 5.44
C ARG A 33 -15.74 -5.15 4.79
N ILE A 34 -15.55 -5.01 3.46
CA ILE A 34 -14.48 -5.72 2.75
C ILE A 34 -13.11 -5.31 3.33
N VAL A 35 -12.86 -4.00 3.47
CA VAL A 35 -11.63 -3.47 4.07
C VAL A 35 -11.41 -4.02 5.48
N ASP A 36 -12.44 -4.06 6.32
CA ASP A 36 -12.38 -4.54 7.70
C ASP A 36 -12.02 -6.02 7.79
N VAL A 37 -12.61 -6.85 6.93
CA VAL A 37 -12.29 -8.29 6.85
C VAL A 37 -10.82 -8.50 6.52
N PHE A 38 -10.29 -7.80 5.53
CA PHE A 38 -8.88 -7.92 5.16
C PHE A 38 -7.94 -7.36 6.23
N LEU A 39 -8.31 -6.27 6.90
CA LEU A 39 -7.49 -5.71 7.99
C LEU A 39 -7.48 -6.58 9.26
N ALA A 40 -8.45 -7.49 9.43
CA ALA A 40 -8.43 -8.46 10.52
C ALA A 40 -7.35 -9.55 10.31
N ILE A 41 -6.89 -9.75 9.08
CA ILE A 41 -5.85 -10.73 8.75
C ILE A 41 -4.48 -10.02 8.86
N PRO A 42 -3.48 -10.61 9.54
CA PRO A 42 -2.13 -10.06 9.56
C PRO A 42 -1.56 -9.94 8.13
N SER A 43 -1.35 -8.70 7.67
CA SER A 43 -1.03 -8.40 6.25
C SER A 43 0.21 -9.15 5.75
N LEU A 44 1.27 -9.23 6.56
CA LEU A 44 2.49 -9.93 6.17
C LEU A 44 2.23 -11.44 5.98
N ALA A 45 1.52 -12.09 6.91
CA ALA A 45 1.20 -13.51 6.81
C ALA A 45 0.34 -13.79 5.58
N PHE A 46 -0.66 -12.95 5.31
CA PHE A 46 -1.52 -13.07 4.13
C PHE A 46 -0.72 -12.90 2.83
N THR A 47 0.19 -11.92 2.79
CA THR A 47 1.06 -11.70 1.64
C THR A 47 2.00 -12.88 1.39
N ILE A 48 2.58 -13.49 2.44
CA ILE A 48 3.41 -14.69 2.35
C ILE A 48 2.63 -15.86 1.75
N VAL A 49 1.42 -16.11 2.23
CA VAL A 49 0.57 -17.21 1.73
C VAL A 49 0.27 -17.03 0.25
N ILE A 50 -0.19 -15.85 -0.16
CA ILE A 50 -0.49 -15.58 -1.58
C ILE A 50 0.77 -15.66 -2.44
N ALA A 51 1.90 -15.12 -1.98
CA ALA A 51 3.16 -15.17 -2.70
C ALA A 51 3.67 -16.61 -2.87
N SER A 52 3.51 -17.47 -1.86
CA SER A 52 3.93 -18.89 -1.92
C SER A 52 3.08 -19.75 -2.85
N MET A 53 1.86 -19.32 -3.18
CA MET A 53 0.98 -20.02 -4.14
C MET A 53 1.38 -19.75 -5.60
N LEU A 54 2.20 -18.75 -5.86
CA LEU A 54 2.66 -18.44 -7.21
C LEU A 54 3.80 -19.38 -7.62
N PRO A 55 3.74 -19.97 -8.82
CA PRO A 55 4.74 -20.95 -9.28
C PRO A 55 6.14 -20.35 -9.42
N LYS A 56 6.23 -19.05 -9.64
CA LYS A 56 7.49 -18.31 -9.74
C LYS A 56 7.27 -16.85 -9.36
N MET A 57 8.01 -16.38 -8.38
CA MET A 57 8.03 -14.95 -8.04
C MET A 57 8.98 -14.19 -8.95
N THR A 58 8.47 -13.14 -9.56
CA THR A 58 9.21 -12.18 -10.37
C THR A 58 9.07 -10.79 -9.75
N VAL A 59 9.91 -9.85 -10.16
CA VAL A 59 9.78 -8.43 -9.76
C VAL A 59 8.36 -7.92 -9.95
N THR A 60 7.75 -8.22 -11.11
CA THR A 60 6.39 -7.76 -11.44
C THR A 60 5.34 -8.41 -10.54
N SER A 61 5.42 -9.73 -10.30
CA SER A 61 4.46 -10.40 -9.42
C SER A 61 4.59 -9.92 -7.97
N THR A 62 5.80 -9.62 -7.50
CA THR A 62 6.03 -9.03 -6.18
C THR A 62 5.34 -7.67 -6.04
N ILE A 63 5.49 -6.78 -7.04
CA ILE A 63 4.83 -5.48 -7.06
C ILE A 63 3.30 -5.63 -7.03
N LEU A 64 2.76 -6.54 -7.85
CA LEU A 64 1.32 -6.78 -7.93
C LEU A 64 0.75 -7.35 -6.64
N VAL A 65 1.42 -8.35 -6.05
CA VAL A 65 0.97 -8.97 -4.79
C VAL A 65 0.97 -7.95 -3.66
N ILE A 66 2.08 -7.22 -3.47
CA ILE A 66 2.16 -6.21 -2.41
C ILE A 66 1.13 -5.10 -2.66
N GLY A 67 1.03 -4.60 -3.89
CA GLY A 67 0.11 -3.53 -4.26
C GLY A 67 -1.36 -3.90 -4.09
N ALA A 68 -1.72 -5.13 -4.47
CA ALA A 68 -3.09 -5.62 -4.39
C ALA A 68 -3.54 -6.02 -2.98
N LEU A 69 -2.61 -6.26 -2.05
CA LEU A 69 -2.94 -6.76 -0.71
C LEU A 69 -2.74 -5.72 0.41
N ASN A 70 -2.22 -4.52 0.13
CA ASN A 70 -1.90 -3.55 1.18
C ASN A 70 -2.65 -2.21 1.06
N TRP A 71 -3.63 -2.10 0.16
CA TRP A 71 -4.36 -0.84 -0.10
C TRP A 71 -5.42 -0.48 0.97
N MET A 72 -5.79 -1.41 1.85
CA MET A 72 -6.93 -1.27 2.76
C MET A 72 -6.76 -0.12 3.76
N TRP A 73 -5.55 0.01 4.33
CA TRP A 73 -5.25 1.09 5.26
C TRP A 73 -5.37 2.47 4.60
N MET A 74 -4.82 2.58 3.38
CA MET A 74 -4.92 3.80 2.58
C MET A 74 -6.38 4.14 2.25
N ALA A 75 -7.19 3.15 1.85
CA ALA A 75 -8.60 3.34 1.55
C ALA A 75 -9.39 3.88 2.76
N ARG A 76 -9.11 3.36 3.97
CA ARG A 76 -9.75 3.83 5.20
C ARG A 76 -9.38 5.27 5.52
N SER A 77 -8.11 5.62 5.39
CA SER A 77 -7.61 6.98 5.61
C SER A 77 -8.22 7.98 4.64
N VAL A 78 -8.18 7.67 3.34
CA VAL A 78 -8.74 8.53 2.29
C VAL A 78 -10.27 8.67 2.43
N ARG A 79 -10.99 7.58 2.77
CA ARG A 79 -12.42 7.65 3.03
C ARG A 79 -12.75 8.64 4.13
N SER A 80 -12.01 8.62 5.23
CA SER A 80 -12.25 9.55 6.35
C SER A 80 -12.10 11.01 5.93
N GLN A 81 -11.07 11.32 5.15
CA GLN A 81 -10.84 12.67 4.62
C GLN A 81 -11.90 13.06 3.60
N THR A 82 -12.22 12.17 2.67
CA THR A 82 -13.26 12.41 1.65
C THR A 82 -14.62 12.67 2.30
N LEU A 83 -14.97 11.92 3.34
CA LEU A 83 -16.22 12.11 4.08
C LEU A 83 -16.28 13.47 4.77
N SER A 84 -15.15 13.95 5.29
CA SER A 84 -15.06 15.29 5.89
C SER A 84 -15.21 16.37 4.81
N GLU A 85 -14.49 16.25 3.70
CA GLU A 85 -14.54 17.23 2.61
C GLU A 85 -15.88 17.24 1.88
N SER A 86 -16.54 16.08 1.71
CA SER A 86 -17.83 15.98 1.03
C SER A 86 -19.00 16.73 1.73
N ARG A 87 -18.79 17.14 2.98
CA ARG A 87 -19.77 17.90 3.78
C ARG A 87 -19.49 19.40 3.82
N ARG A 88 -18.55 19.88 3.04
CA ARG A 88 -18.19 21.30 3.01
C ARG A 88 -19.07 22.10 2.03
N ASP A 89 -19.28 23.37 2.34
CA ASP A 89 -20.16 24.27 1.60
C ASP A 89 -19.80 24.38 0.11
N TYR A 90 -18.52 24.29 -0.25
CA TYR A 90 -18.10 24.33 -1.64
C TYR A 90 -18.59 23.13 -2.45
N VAL A 91 -18.74 21.95 -1.81
CA VAL A 91 -19.29 20.76 -2.44
C VAL A 91 -20.79 20.91 -2.68
N ASP A 92 -21.51 21.51 -1.74
CA ASP A 92 -22.92 21.80 -1.90
C ASP A 92 -23.16 22.89 -2.96
N ALA A 93 -22.31 23.89 -3.04
CA ALA A 93 -22.32 24.86 -4.12
C ALA A 93 -22.08 24.22 -5.49
N ALA A 94 -21.11 23.31 -5.61
CA ALA A 94 -20.84 22.58 -6.85
C ALA A 94 -22.04 21.72 -7.30
N LYS A 95 -22.72 21.05 -6.35
CA LYS A 95 -23.98 20.32 -6.63
C LYS A 95 -25.09 21.24 -7.13
N ALA A 96 -25.23 22.42 -6.49
CA ALA A 96 -26.24 23.41 -6.89
C ALA A 96 -25.99 23.96 -8.32
N LEU A 97 -24.72 24.01 -8.75
CA LEU A 97 -24.32 24.35 -10.12
C LEU A 97 -24.52 23.23 -11.12
N GLY A 98 -24.99 22.05 -10.69
CA GLY A 98 -25.26 20.90 -11.55
C GLY A 98 -24.04 20.07 -11.95
N MET A 99 -22.94 20.18 -11.22
CA MET A 99 -21.77 19.34 -11.46
C MET A 99 -22.08 17.86 -11.18
N SER A 100 -21.54 16.99 -12.01
CA SER A 100 -21.69 15.54 -11.81
C SER A 100 -20.85 15.04 -10.61
N ASP A 101 -21.26 13.92 -10.01
CA ASP A 101 -20.55 13.29 -8.89
C ASP A 101 -19.07 13.06 -9.20
N MET A 102 -18.75 12.61 -10.41
CA MET A 102 -17.37 12.37 -10.84
C MET A 102 -16.56 13.66 -10.91
N GLU A 103 -17.17 14.73 -11.43
CA GLU A 103 -16.51 16.06 -11.47
C GLU A 103 -16.24 16.58 -10.08
N ILE A 104 -17.20 16.48 -9.17
CA ILE A 104 -17.03 16.90 -7.77
C ILE A 104 -15.91 16.09 -7.11
N MET A 105 -15.91 14.77 -7.25
CA MET A 105 -14.86 13.92 -6.67
C MET A 105 -13.46 14.28 -7.17
N PHE A 106 -13.29 14.45 -8.50
CA PHE A 106 -11.96 14.65 -9.08
C PHE A 106 -11.50 16.10 -9.14
N LYS A 107 -12.41 17.07 -9.31
CA LYS A 107 -12.04 18.48 -9.46
C LYS A 107 -12.10 19.25 -8.15
N GLU A 108 -12.99 18.87 -7.23
CA GLU A 108 -13.22 19.60 -5.99
C GLU A 108 -12.63 18.88 -4.76
N ILE A 109 -12.95 17.60 -4.57
CA ILE A 109 -12.54 16.88 -3.36
C ILE A 109 -11.10 16.40 -3.46
N LEU A 110 -10.76 15.69 -4.54
CA LEU A 110 -9.43 15.06 -4.67
C LEU A 110 -8.28 16.06 -4.53
N PRO A 111 -8.30 17.26 -5.14
CA PRO A 111 -7.22 18.24 -4.96
C PRO A 111 -7.04 18.66 -3.50
N ASN A 112 -8.13 18.80 -2.76
CA ASN A 112 -8.11 19.24 -1.36
C ASN A 112 -7.55 18.17 -0.41
N ILE A 113 -7.68 16.87 -0.76
CA ILE A 113 -7.15 15.76 0.04
C ILE A 113 -5.77 15.28 -0.42
N ILE A 114 -5.22 15.78 -1.55
CA ILE A 114 -3.86 15.42 -2.03
C ILE A 114 -2.79 15.54 -0.95
N PRO A 115 -2.72 16.59 -0.12
CA PRO A 115 -1.71 16.68 0.93
C PRO A 115 -1.75 15.49 1.90
N VAL A 116 -2.94 15.00 2.24
CA VAL A 116 -3.11 13.84 3.11
C VAL A 116 -2.76 12.54 2.36
N ILE A 117 -3.15 12.43 1.09
CA ILE A 117 -2.79 11.30 0.23
C ILE A 117 -1.26 11.18 0.13
N THR A 118 -0.57 12.29 -0.15
CA THR A 118 0.90 12.29 -0.28
C THR A 118 1.61 11.93 1.02
N ALA A 119 1.15 12.44 2.15
CA ALA A 119 1.69 12.08 3.46
C ALA A 119 1.51 10.58 3.75
N ASN A 120 0.33 10.04 3.52
CA ASN A 120 0.06 8.61 3.69
C ASN A 120 0.83 7.74 2.69
N MET A 121 1.02 8.21 1.45
CA MET A 121 1.78 7.52 0.41
C MET A 121 3.22 7.24 0.84
N VAL A 122 3.88 8.18 1.51
CA VAL A 122 5.23 7.98 2.05
C VAL A 122 5.26 6.80 3.03
N MET A 123 4.28 6.73 3.94
CA MET A 123 4.17 5.62 4.90
C MET A 123 3.88 4.29 4.19
N VAL A 124 3.00 4.30 3.20
CA VAL A 124 2.65 3.10 2.40
C VAL A 124 3.85 2.60 1.60
N ILE A 125 4.64 3.49 1.00
CA ILE A 125 5.88 3.13 0.28
C ILE A 125 6.87 2.48 1.26
N THR A 126 7.07 3.06 2.43
CA THR A 126 7.95 2.50 3.45
C THR A 126 7.50 1.09 3.86
N GLN A 127 6.21 0.91 4.10
CA GLN A 127 5.64 -0.39 4.44
C GLN A 127 5.80 -1.41 3.30
N ALA A 128 5.60 -0.99 2.05
CA ALA A 128 5.79 -1.86 0.88
C ALA A 128 7.26 -2.29 0.73
N MET A 129 8.22 -1.41 1.02
CA MET A 129 9.65 -1.74 1.02
C MET A 129 10.00 -2.75 2.11
N LEU A 130 9.44 -2.59 3.33
CA LEU A 130 9.63 -3.53 4.43
C LEU A 130 9.01 -4.90 4.12
N THR A 131 7.83 -4.91 3.52
CA THR A 131 7.16 -6.15 3.11
C THR A 131 7.96 -6.89 2.03
N GLU A 132 8.47 -6.17 1.03
CA GLU A 132 9.36 -6.74 0.01
C GLU A 132 10.62 -7.33 0.63
N ALA A 133 11.29 -6.57 1.50
CA ALA A 133 12.49 -7.03 2.17
C ALA A 133 12.23 -8.29 3.02
N SER A 134 11.08 -8.35 3.71
CA SER A 134 10.67 -9.52 4.50
C SER A 134 10.41 -10.75 3.63
N LEU A 135 9.71 -10.60 2.49
CA LEU A 135 9.48 -11.68 1.54
C LEU A 135 10.80 -12.21 0.95
N SER A 136 11.67 -11.30 0.53
CA SER A 136 12.98 -11.65 -0.02
C SER A 136 13.89 -12.31 1.01
N PHE A 137 13.84 -11.87 2.27
CA PHE A 137 14.56 -12.51 3.39
C PHE A 137 14.12 -13.94 3.61
N LEU A 138 12.82 -14.21 3.54
CA LEU A 138 12.23 -15.56 3.67
C LEU A 138 12.42 -16.43 2.42
N GLY A 139 13.11 -15.95 1.39
CA GLY A 139 13.37 -16.70 0.16
C GLY A 139 12.17 -16.76 -0.81
N ILE A 140 11.11 -15.98 -0.57
CA ILE A 140 9.91 -15.94 -1.42
C ILE A 140 10.00 -14.87 -2.53
N GLY A 141 11.06 -14.06 -2.55
CA GLY A 141 11.31 -13.04 -3.57
C GLY A 141 11.86 -13.60 -4.88
N ASP A 142 12.05 -12.71 -5.87
CA ASP A 142 12.73 -13.06 -7.13
C ASP A 142 14.19 -13.41 -6.87
N PRO A 143 14.64 -14.66 -7.17
CA PRO A 143 16.01 -15.07 -6.90
C PRO A 143 17.08 -14.28 -7.70
N SER A 144 16.69 -13.69 -8.83
CA SER A 144 17.58 -12.92 -9.70
C SER A 144 17.67 -11.43 -9.33
N ALA A 145 16.75 -10.95 -8.49
CA ALA A 145 16.70 -9.56 -8.10
C ALA A 145 17.61 -9.28 -6.89
N ILE A 146 18.35 -8.18 -6.97
CA ILE A 146 19.12 -7.66 -5.84
C ILE A 146 18.17 -6.87 -4.95
N SER A 147 18.01 -7.31 -3.70
CA SER A 147 17.19 -6.62 -2.70
C SER A 147 17.86 -6.62 -1.32
N TRP A 148 17.48 -5.68 -0.48
CA TRP A 148 17.97 -5.62 0.90
C TRP A 148 17.63 -6.89 1.68
N GLY A 149 16.44 -7.47 1.46
CA GLY A 149 16.03 -8.72 2.09
C GLY A 149 16.92 -9.90 1.68
N LYS A 150 17.26 -9.99 0.39
CA LYS A 150 18.19 -11.01 -0.13
C LYS A 150 19.58 -10.88 0.46
N MET A 151 20.11 -9.65 0.53
CA MET A 151 21.41 -9.39 1.14
C MET A 151 21.42 -9.80 2.61
N LEU A 152 20.36 -9.47 3.35
CA LEU A 152 20.23 -9.83 4.76
C LEU A 152 20.13 -11.34 4.95
N SER A 153 19.36 -12.05 4.11
CA SER A 153 19.27 -13.53 4.10
C SER A 153 20.65 -14.17 3.86
N THR A 154 21.36 -13.71 2.85
CA THR A 154 22.71 -14.21 2.55
C THR A 154 23.69 -13.96 3.70
N ALA A 155 23.63 -12.79 4.33
CA ALA A 155 24.45 -12.47 5.48
C ALA A 155 24.11 -13.35 6.70
N PHE A 156 22.85 -13.66 6.89
CA PHE A 156 22.38 -14.56 7.94
C PHE A 156 22.87 -15.99 7.70
N ASP A 157 22.69 -16.52 6.51
CA ASP A 157 23.07 -17.88 6.11
C ASP A 157 24.60 -18.10 6.14
N SER A 158 25.37 -17.05 5.80
CA SER A 158 26.84 -17.10 5.87
C SER A 158 27.43 -16.92 7.27
N GLY A 159 26.59 -16.69 8.29
CA GLY A 159 27.04 -16.42 9.64
C GLY A 159 27.73 -15.05 9.82
N ALA A 160 27.65 -14.16 8.82
CA ALA A 160 28.29 -12.86 8.82
C ALA A 160 27.85 -11.96 10.00
N ILE A 161 26.68 -12.23 10.56
CA ILE A 161 26.16 -11.56 11.77
C ILE A 161 26.96 -11.99 13.02
N ILE A 162 27.41 -13.25 13.07
CA ILE A 162 28.15 -13.81 14.22
C ILE A 162 29.62 -13.37 14.18
N TYR A 163 30.18 -13.17 12.99
CA TYR A 163 31.57 -12.82 12.77
C TYR A 163 31.83 -11.32 12.60
N ASP A 164 30.90 -10.45 13.07
CA ASP A 164 30.97 -8.98 12.91
C ASP A 164 31.15 -8.50 11.45
N CYS A 165 30.84 -9.38 10.49
CA CYS A 165 30.93 -9.10 9.06
C CYS A 165 29.61 -8.51 8.57
N LEU A 166 29.12 -7.47 9.26
CA LEU A 166 27.93 -6.75 8.85
C LEU A 166 28.27 -5.81 7.70
N LEU A 167 27.25 -5.51 6.91
CA LEU A 167 27.22 -4.47 5.83
C LEU A 167 27.87 -3.13 6.22
N TYR A 168 28.25 -2.95 7.46
CA TYR A 168 28.80 -1.72 8.05
C TYR A 168 30.31 -1.73 8.20
N THR A 169 30.95 -2.88 8.22
CA THR A 169 32.41 -2.98 8.33
C THR A 169 32.96 -3.62 7.09
N SER A 170 33.76 -2.85 6.34
CA SER A 170 34.48 -3.29 5.13
C SER A 170 35.57 -4.35 5.40
N ARG A 171 35.56 -5.00 6.57
CA ARG A 171 36.53 -6.03 6.97
C ARG A 171 35.79 -7.26 7.50
N CYS A 172 35.64 -8.27 6.61
CA CYS A 172 35.53 -9.63 7.07
C CYS A 172 36.96 -10.13 7.40
N VAL A 173 37.21 -10.41 8.66
CA VAL A 173 38.44 -11.08 9.11
C VAL A 173 38.14 -12.56 9.20
#